data_45eecdd82c88b0587cc53132ef4f0d7a
#
_entry.id   45eecdd82c88b0587cc53132ef4f0d7a
#
_cell.length_a   1.000
_cell.length_b   1.000
_cell.length_c   1.000
_cell.angle_alpha   90.00
_cell.angle_beta   90.00
_cell.angle_gamma   90.00
#
_symmetry.space_group_name_H-M   'P 1'
#
loop_
_entity.id
_entity.type
_entity.pdbx_description
1 polymer ?
#
loop_
_entity_poly.entity_id
_entity_poly.type
_entity_poly.pdbx_seq_one_letter_code
_entity_poly.pdbx_strand_id
1 'polypeptide(L)'
;MAEVTSKYSPLHKQCQVGQPYGNIDSSYSCGFHTGADIPQSGVSVQNPDLYSITNDGVVTYVYKESTGTTPALGNQVQILDNRTGLYYRYCHMLYGSISLNVGDTVNINTIIGKMGNTGNSTGTHLHLEATTKQAWACENFVNPLEPLGIPNVRGTIVKYSEEPIPPIPTIIKRKKFPWQIFTRKIRNRRNNF
;
A
#
# COMPACT_ATOMS: atom_id res chain seq x y z
N MET A 1 -15.99 -8.09 14.44
CA MET A 1 -14.85 -7.49 13.74
C MET A 1 -13.95 -8.62 13.28
N ALA A 2 -13.44 -8.58 12.06
CA ALA A 2 -12.47 -9.57 11.58
C ALA A 2 -11.13 -9.39 12.32
N GLU A 3 -10.47 -10.49 12.62
CA GLU A 3 -9.13 -10.51 13.20
C GLU A 3 -8.23 -11.38 12.32
N VAL A 4 -7.03 -10.91 12.02
CA VAL A 4 -6.04 -11.63 11.22
C VAL A 4 -4.65 -11.46 11.84
N THR A 5 -3.82 -12.47 11.69
CA THR A 5 -2.40 -12.42 12.04
C THR A 5 -1.57 -12.34 10.76
N SER A 6 -0.68 -11.35 10.67
CA SER A 6 0.18 -11.16 9.50
C SER A 6 1.59 -10.73 9.92
N LYS A 7 2.60 -11.38 9.33
CA LYS A 7 4.00 -10.93 9.44
C LYS A 7 4.31 -9.74 8.53
N TYR A 8 3.43 -9.48 7.57
CA TYR A 8 3.53 -8.33 6.67
C TYR A 8 2.74 -7.12 7.19
N SER A 9 2.45 -7.07 8.51
CA SER A 9 1.90 -5.86 9.11
C SER A 9 2.92 -4.73 9.00
N PRO A 10 2.51 -3.53 8.53
CA PRO A 10 3.40 -2.37 8.47
C PRO A 10 3.78 -1.85 9.87
N LEU A 11 3.10 -2.31 10.88
CA LEU A 11 3.40 -2.09 12.29
C LEU A 11 3.73 -3.45 12.93
N HIS A 12 4.89 -3.63 13.49
CA HIS A 12 5.22 -4.84 14.26
C HIS A 12 4.50 -4.83 15.62
N LYS A 13 3.20 -4.48 15.58
CA LYS A 13 2.27 -4.37 16.70
C LYS A 13 0.86 -4.62 16.21
N GLN A 14 -0.08 -4.81 17.14
CA GLN A 14 -1.49 -4.82 16.77
C GLN A 14 -1.89 -3.45 16.20
N CYS A 15 -2.61 -3.48 15.10
CA CYS A 15 -3.20 -2.31 14.47
C CYS A 15 -4.58 -2.63 13.93
N GLN A 16 -5.24 -1.63 13.31
CA GLN A 16 -6.59 -1.79 12.79
C GLN A 16 -6.70 -1.10 11.43
N VAL A 17 -7.42 -1.70 10.51
CA VAL A 17 -7.81 -1.05 9.26
C VAL A 17 -8.84 0.04 9.57
N GLY A 18 -8.50 1.29 9.31
CA GLY A 18 -9.38 2.45 9.47
C GLY A 18 -10.26 2.63 8.24
N GLN A 19 -9.71 3.21 7.17
CA GLN A 19 -10.43 3.38 5.92
C GLN A 19 -9.93 2.39 4.87
N PRO A 20 -10.83 1.56 4.29
CA PRO A 20 -10.46 0.59 3.27
C PRO A 20 -10.06 1.25 1.94
N TYR A 21 -9.25 0.55 1.15
CA TYR A 21 -9.06 0.84 -0.27
C TYR A 21 -10.37 0.74 -1.05
N GLY A 22 -10.54 1.63 -2.03
CA GLY A 22 -11.69 1.60 -2.94
C GLY A 22 -12.97 2.22 -2.38
N ASN A 23 -12.93 2.83 -1.19
CA ASN A 23 -14.06 3.60 -0.67
C ASN A 23 -14.35 4.79 -1.59
N ILE A 24 -15.57 4.84 -2.15
CA ILE A 24 -15.97 5.84 -3.15
C ILE A 24 -16.31 7.15 -2.45
N ASP A 25 -15.65 8.24 -2.88
CA ASP A 25 -15.94 9.59 -2.43
C ASP A 25 -15.40 10.59 -3.48
N SER A 26 -16.23 11.58 -3.84
CA SER A 26 -15.89 12.59 -4.84
C SER A 26 -14.79 13.56 -4.41
N SER A 27 -14.41 13.58 -3.14
CA SER A 27 -13.27 14.37 -2.63
C SER A 27 -11.92 13.78 -3.03
N TYR A 28 -11.85 12.51 -3.40
CA TYR A 28 -10.62 11.87 -3.90
C TYR A 28 -10.39 12.17 -5.37
N SER A 29 -9.16 12.48 -5.73
CA SER A 29 -8.76 12.78 -7.12
C SER A 29 -9.08 11.65 -8.11
N CYS A 30 -9.07 10.40 -7.65
CA CYS A 30 -9.46 9.24 -8.45
C CYS A 30 -10.93 8.84 -8.27
N GLY A 31 -11.72 9.59 -7.48
CA GLY A 31 -13.11 9.25 -7.15
C GLY A 31 -13.24 8.12 -6.13
N PHE A 32 -12.11 7.59 -5.64
CA PHE A 32 -12.07 6.55 -4.62
C PHE A 32 -10.79 6.66 -3.79
N HIS A 33 -10.80 6.06 -2.60
CA HIS A 33 -9.64 5.98 -1.70
C HIS A 33 -8.57 5.06 -2.31
N THR A 34 -7.41 5.62 -2.67
CA THR A 34 -6.35 4.94 -3.44
C THR A 34 -5.51 3.97 -2.62
N GLY A 35 -5.63 4.01 -1.30
CA GLY A 35 -4.91 3.16 -0.37
C GLY A 35 -5.79 2.59 0.73
N ALA A 36 -5.16 2.08 1.77
CA ALA A 36 -5.80 1.69 3.02
C ALA A 36 -5.18 2.48 4.18
N ASP A 37 -6.03 3.04 5.03
CA ASP A 37 -5.57 3.78 6.19
C ASP A 37 -5.45 2.88 7.42
N ILE A 38 -4.33 3.01 8.11
CA ILE A 38 -4.05 2.38 9.40
C ILE A 38 -3.82 3.50 10.40
N PRO A 39 -4.84 3.86 11.20
CA PRO A 39 -4.75 4.96 12.15
C PRO A 39 -3.86 4.59 13.33
N GLN A 40 -3.28 5.62 13.97
CA GLN A 40 -2.55 5.47 15.24
C GLN A 40 -3.48 5.05 16.39
N SER A 41 -4.79 5.35 16.30
CA SER A 41 -5.77 4.92 17.30
C SER A 41 -5.76 3.39 17.45
N GLY A 42 -5.54 2.90 18.65
CA GLY A 42 -5.34 1.47 18.94
C GLY A 42 -3.88 1.02 18.96
N VAL A 43 -2.91 1.92 18.70
CA VAL A 43 -1.49 1.69 18.89
C VAL A 43 -1.02 2.46 20.13
N SER A 44 -0.41 1.78 21.08
CA SER A 44 -0.02 2.35 22.40
C SER A 44 1.17 3.31 22.36
N VAL A 45 1.75 3.55 21.17
CA VAL A 45 2.95 4.37 20.98
C VAL A 45 2.63 5.52 20.04
N GLN A 46 3.03 6.74 20.41
CA GLN A 46 2.90 7.90 19.53
C GLN A 46 3.92 7.80 18.38
N ASN A 47 3.46 8.11 17.16
CA ASN A 47 4.27 8.02 15.93
C ASN A 47 5.08 6.72 15.84
N PRO A 48 4.40 5.55 15.79
CA PRO A 48 5.08 4.27 15.79
C PRO A 48 5.97 4.09 14.56
N ASP A 49 6.99 3.24 14.69
CA ASP A 49 7.82 2.83 13.56
C ASP A 49 6.96 2.11 12.52
N LEU A 50 7.21 2.41 11.26
CA LEU A 50 6.66 1.72 10.10
C LEU A 50 7.70 0.78 9.53
N TYR A 51 7.33 -0.45 9.31
CA TYR A 51 8.18 -1.50 8.79
C TYR A 51 7.84 -1.82 7.34
N SER A 52 8.81 -2.33 6.61
CA SER A 52 8.58 -2.84 5.28
C SER A 52 7.63 -4.05 5.31
N ILE A 53 6.70 -4.09 4.37
CA ILE A 53 5.76 -5.19 4.17
C ILE A 53 6.24 -6.19 3.11
N THR A 54 7.50 -6.13 2.72
CA THR A 54 8.13 -7.04 1.77
C THR A 54 9.42 -7.65 2.31
N ASN A 55 9.73 -8.89 1.93
CA ASN A 55 10.99 -9.55 2.27
C ASN A 55 12.11 -9.25 1.28
N ASP A 56 11.77 -8.77 0.08
CA ASP A 56 12.70 -8.47 -1.00
C ASP A 56 12.20 -7.23 -1.74
N GLY A 57 12.61 -6.07 -1.25
CA GLY A 57 12.18 -4.80 -1.79
C GLY A 57 13.34 -3.86 -2.10
N VAL A 58 13.07 -2.95 -3.04
CA VAL A 58 13.98 -1.85 -3.40
C VAL A 58 13.22 -0.53 -3.32
N VAL A 59 13.80 0.46 -2.64
CA VAL A 59 13.26 1.82 -2.57
C VAL A 59 13.35 2.47 -3.95
N THR A 60 12.21 2.88 -4.50
CA THR A 60 12.11 3.47 -5.85
C THR A 60 11.80 4.96 -5.84
N TYR A 61 11.30 5.48 -4.72
CA TYR A 61 11.02 6.91 -4.55
C TYR A 61 11.04 7.29 -3.08
N VAL A 62 11.55 8.50 -2.78
CA VAL A 62 11.54 9.10 -1.44
C VAL A 62 11.21 10.58 -1.57
N TYR A 63 10.27 11.05 -0.74
CA TYR A 63 10.04 12.47 -0.47
C TYR A 63 9.95 12.68 1.05
N LYS A 64 10.76 13.59 1.61
CA LYS A 64 10.93 13.74 3.06
C LYS A 64 11.00 15.21 3.57
N GLU A 65 10.58 16.15 2.71
CA GLU A 65 10.71 17.59 2.98
C GLU A 65 9.40 18.24 3.46
N SER A 66 8.28 17.48 3.57
CA SER A 66 7.01 18.04 4.03
C SER A 66 7.01 18.27 5.52
N THR A 67 6.79 19.53 5.92
CA THR A 67 6.56 19.93 7.32
C THR A 67 5.10 20.29 7.59
N GLY A 68 4.22 20.26 6.58
CA GLY A 68 2.83 20.71 6.64
C GLY A 68 1.92 19.92 5.72
N THR A 69 0.99 20.62 5.05
CA THR A 69 -0.09 20.02 4.25
C THR A 69 0.26 19.76 2.79
N THR A 70 1.46 20.10 2.33
CA THR A 70 1.92 19.89 0.94
C THR A 70 3.21 19.09 0.88
N PRO A 71 3.39 18.20 -0.12
CA PRO A 71 2.36 17.73 -1.08
C PRO A 71 1.25 16.96 -0.38
N ALA A 72 0.13 16.68 -1.07
CA ALA A 72 -1.05 16.06 -0.46
C ALA A 72 -0.77 14.76 0.30
N LEU A 73 0.15 13.93 -0.19
CA LEU A 73 0.55 12.67 0.47
C LEU A 73 1.68 12.83 1.50
N GLY A 74 2.12 14.07 1.74
CA GLY A 74 3.17 14.37 2.72
C GLY A 74 4.50 13.68 2.43
N ASN A 75 5.23 13.37 3.51
CA ASN A 75 6.44 12.57 3.40
C ASN A 75 6.11 11.12 3.07
N GLN A 76 6.87 10.54 2.14
CA GLN A 76 6.52 9.25 1.58
C GLN A 76 7.74 8.46 1.09
N VAL A 77 7.63 7.13 1.15
CA VAL A 77 8.59 6.18 0.58
C VAL A 77 7.82 5.21 -0.31
N GLN A 78 8.32 4.97 -1.54
CA GLN A 78 7.82 3.92 -2.40
C GLN A 78 8.84 2.79 -2.51
N ILE A 79 8.35 1.55 -2.44
CA ILE A 79 9.14 0.33 -2.46
C ILE A 79 8.57 -0.59 -3.54
N LEU A 80 9.41 -1.08 -4.44
CA LEU A 80 9.09 -2.20 -5.32
C LEU A 80 9.27 -3.50 -4.52
N ASP A 81 8.22 -4.29 -4.40
CA ASP A 81 8.31 -5.69 -3.94
C ASP A 81 8.69 -6.58 -5.13
N ASN A 82 9.92 -7.08 -5.16
CA ASN A 82 10.43 -7.93 -6.23
C ASN A 82 9.65 -9.24 -6.40
N ARG A 83 9.01 -9.72 -5.33
CA ARG A 83 8.21 -10.95 -5.33
C ARG A 83 6.87 -10.80 -6.05
N THR A 84 6.19 -9.67 -5.85
CA THR A 84 4.86 -9.42 -6.42
C THR A 84 4.88 -8.53 -7.65
N GLY A 85 5.94 -7.74 -7.83
CA GLY A 85 6.04 -6.69 -8.84
C GLY A 85 5.18 -5.47 -8.53
N LEU A 86 4.64 -5.37 -7.30
CA LEU A 86 3.86 -4.22 -6.86
C LEU A 86 4.76 -3.15 -6.24
N TYR A 87 4.36 -1.90 -6.44
CA TYR A 87 4.96 -0.75 -5.80
C TYR A 87 4.10 -0.34 -4.62
N TYR A 88 4.63 -0.47 -3.41
CA TYR A 88 3.97 -0.02 -2.18
C TYR A 88 4.44 1.36 -1.81
N ARG A 89 3.52 2.25 -1.42
CA ARG A 89 3.83 3.60 -0.99
C ARG A 89 3.29 3.85 0.42
N TYR A 90 4.19 4.30 1.29
CA TYR A 90 3.91 4.74 2.65
C TYR A 90 3.80 6.24 2.65
N CYS A 91 2.67 6.80 3.07
CA CYS A 91 2.37 8.22 3.03
C CYS A 91 2.14 8.82 4.42
N HIS A 92 2.06 10.15 4.47
CA HIS A 92 1.84 10.95 5.67
C HIS A 92 2.89 10.76 6.77
N MET A 93 4.11 10.32 6.41
CA MET A 93 5.15 9.97 7.35
C MET A 93 5.67 11.19 8.13
N LEU A 94 6.16 10.95 9.33
CA LEU A 94 6.69 11.99 10.22
C LEU A 94 7.90 12.67 9.58
N TYR A 95 7.94 14.00 9.61
CA TYR A 95 9.09 14.76 9.16
C TYR A 95 10.37 14.36 9.92
N GLY A 96 11.48 14.24 9.20
CA GLY A 96 12.77 13.84 9.76
C GLY A 96 12.91 12.37 10.16
N SER A 97 11.89 11.52 9.91
CA SER A 97 11.93 10.11 10.31
C SER A 97 12.44 9.15 9.24
N ILE A 98 12.54 9.59 7.97
CA ILE A 98 12.93 8.76 6.83
C ILE A 98 14.46 8.86 6.64
N SER A 99 15.17 7.76 6.87
CA SER A 99 16.61 7.65 6.63
C SER A 99 16.95 7.00 5.29
N LEU A 100 15.99 6.35 4.65
CA LEU A 100 16.18 5.62 3.40
C LEU A 100 16.42 6.55 2.20
N ASN A 101 17.11 6.02 1.20
CA ASN A 101 17.35 6.64 -0.09
C ASN A 101 16.91 5.72 -1.23
N VAL A 102 16.68 6.29 -2.40
CA VAL A 102 16.37 5.52 -3.61
C VAL A 102 17.53 4.57 -3.91
N GLY A 103 17.21 3.30 -4.18
CA GLY A 103 18.15 2.20 -4.41
C GLY A 103 18.45 1.35 -3.18
N ASP A 104 18.06 1.78 -1.96
CA ASP A 104 18.24 0.96 -0.76
C ASP A 104 17.39 -0.31 -0.85
N THR A 105 17.96 -1.42 -0.40
CA THR A 105 17.23 -2.70 -0.28
C THR A 105 16.57 -2.80 1.10
N VAL A 106 15.36 -3.35 1.13
CA VAL A 106 14.57 -3.48 2.36
C VAL A 106 13.99 -4.88 2.50
N ASN A 107 13.80 -5.30 3.74
CA ASN A 107 13.11 -6.51 4.09
C ASN A 107 12.11 -6.24 5.23
N ILE A 108 11.34 -7.23 5.60
CA ILE A 108 10.25 -7.13 6.60
C ILE A 108 10.70 -6.52 7.95
N ASN A 109 11.99 -6.59 8.32
CA ASN A 109 12.53 -6.02 9.56
C ASN A 109 13.09 -4.60 9.37
N THR A 110 13.06 -4.07 8.14
CA THR A 110 13.57 -2.73 7.86
C THR A 110 12.57 -1.67 8.30
N ILE A 111 13.01 -0.74 9.14
CA ILE A 111 12.22 0.45 9.49
C ILE A 111 12.25 1.40 8.30
N ILE A 112 11.05 1.75 7.79
CA ILE A 112 10.87 2.68 6.67
C ILE A 112 10.91 4.14 7.16
N GLY A 113 10.46 4.37 8.38
CA GLY A 113 10.35 5.66 9.06
C GLY A 113 9.26 5.56 10.13
N LYS A 114 8.64 6.69 10.47
CA LYS A 114 7.59 6.75 11.49
C LYS A 114 6.26 7.21 10.90
N MET A 115 5.16 6.67 11.43
CA MET A 115 3.82 7.17 11.16
C MET A 115 3.72 8.65 11.56
N GLY A 116 3.08 9.47 10.72
CA GLY A 116 2.96 10.90 10.96
C GLY A 116 1.61 11.46 10.53
N ASN A 117 1.58 12.77 10.28
CA ASN A 117 0.40 13.53 9.88
C ASN A 117 0.78 14.62 8.87
N THR A 118 1.81 14.41 8.05
CA THR A 118 2.21 15.36 7.00
C THR A 118 1.34 15.21 5.75
N GLY A 119 1.21 16.27 4.96
CA GLY A 119 0.33 16.29 3.81
C GLY A 119 -1.12 16.63 4.16
N ASN A 120 -2.06 16.31 3.26
CA ASN A 120 -3.49 16.50 3.48
C ASN A 120 -4.05 15.36 4.35
N SER A 121 -3.86 15.49 5.65
CA SER A 121 -4.22 14.47 6.65
C SER A 121 -4.87 15.12 7.85
N THR A 122 -5.92 14.50 8.39
CA THR A 122 -6.68 15.00 9.55
C THR A 122 -6.25 14.40 10.89
N GLY A 123 -5.31 13.45 10.86
CA GLY A 123 -4.81 12.80 12.07
C GLY A 123 -3.69 11.82 11.77
N THR A 124 -2.92 11.45 12.79
CA THR A 124 -1.79 10.51 12.63
C THR A 124 -2.26 9.14 12.15
N HIS A 125 -1.85 8.74 10.94
CA HIS A 125 -2.14 7.45 10.34
C HIS A 125 -1.09 7.10 9.27
N LEU A 126 -1.02 5.84 8.90
CA LEU A 126 -0.38 5.39 7.67
C LEU A 126 -1.45 5.30 6.58
N HIS A 127 -1.28 6.04 5.48
CA HIS A 127 -1.95 5.76 4.23
C HIS A 127 -1.04 4.87 3.39
N LEU A 128 -1.44 3.62 3.19
CA LEU A 128 -0.68 2.61 2.43
C LEU A 128 -1.33 2.39 1.08
N GLU A 129 -0.58 2.63 0.00
CA GLU A 129 -1.02 2.38 -1.37
C GLU A 129 -0.27 1.22 -2.01
N ALA A 130 -0.86 0.62 -3.05
CA ALA A 130 -0.16 -0.29 -3.96
C ALA A 130 -0.51 0.04 -5.41
N THR A 131 0.49 -0.01 -6.30
CA THR A 131 0.31 0.19 -7.73
C THR A 131 1.00 -0.90 -8.54
N THR A 132 0.46 -1.19 -9.73
CA THR A 132 1.03 -2.18 -10.67
C THR A 132 2.18 -1.61 -11.50
N LYS A 133 2.43 -0.30 -11.41
CA LYS A 133 3.52 0.42 -12.07
C LYS A 133 4.08 1.46 -11.12
N GLN A 134 5.29 1.91 -11.35
CA GLN A 134 5.90 2.99 -10.56
C GLN A 134 5.10 4.30 -10.66
N ALA A 135 4.47 4.55 -11.83
CA ALA A 135 3.65 5.73 -12.06
C ALA A 135 2.31 5.66 -11.30
N TRP A 136 1.91 6.79 -10.74
CA TRP A 136 0.69 6.97 -9.94
C TRP A 136 -0.45 7.50 -10.82
N ALA A 137 -1.08 6.59 -11.54
CA ALA A 137 -2.28 6.87 -12.30
C ALA A 137 -3.43 6.04 -11.72
N CYS A 138 -4.65 6.57 -11.77
CA CYS A 138 -5.81 5.97 -11.09
C CYS A 138 -6.05 4.50 -11.51
N GLU A 139 -5.75 4.15 -12.74
CA GLU A 139 -5.88 2.79 -13.26
C GLU A 139 -4.81 1.80 -12.78
N ASN A 140 -3.75 2.28 -12.12
CA ASN A 140 -2.67 1.46 -11.62
C ASN A 140 -2.86 1.02 -10.16
N PHE A 141 -3.74 1.71 -9.40
CA PHE A 141 -3.96 1.36 -8.00
C PHE A 141 -4.65 0.01 -7.85
N VAL A 142 -4.20 -0.74 -6.86
CA VAL A 142 -4.77 -2.03 -6.45
C VAL A 142 -4.88 -2.06 -4.93
N ASN A 143 -5.69 -2.97 -4.40
CA ASN A 143 -5.83 -3.13 -2.95
C ASN A 143 -4.47 -3.52 -2.31
N PRO A 144 -3.88 -2.66 -1.46
CA PRO A 144 -2.58 -2.93 -0.84
C PRO A 144 -2.62 -4.06 0.19
N LEU A 145 -3.78 -4.37 0.76
CA LEU A 145 -3.95 -5.31 1.86
C LEU A 145 -4.08 -6.76 1.39
N GLU A 146 -4.60 -6.97 0.16
CA GLU A 146 -4.86 -8.31 -0.37
C GLU A 146 -3.59 -9.19 -0.45
N PRO A 147 -2.44 -8.71 -0.98
CA PRO A 147 -1.22 -9.50 -1.03
C PRO A 147 -0.62 -9.79 0.34
N LEU A 148 -1.08 -9.08 1.39
CA LEU A 148 -0.63 -9.24 2.78
C LEU A 148 -1.52 -10.22 3.56
N GLY A 149 -2.61 -10.72 2.93
CA GLY A 149 -3.60 -11.56 3.58
C GLY A 149 -4.47 -10.81 4.60
N ILE A 150 -4.57 -9.48 4.48
CA ILE A 150 -5.33 -8.63 5.39
C ILE A 150 -6.67 -8.28 4.71
N PRO A 151 -7.83 -8.59 5.35
CA PRO A 151 -9.12 -8.21 4.82
C PRO A 151 -9.26 -6.67 4.67
N ASN A 152 -9.69 -6.21 3.50
CA ASN A 152 -9.92 -4.80 3.20
C ASN A 152 -11.28 -4.33 3.77
N VAL A 153 -11.43 -4.45 5.08
CA VAL A 153 -12.68 -4.15 5.80
C VAL A 153 -12.37 -3.27 7.00
N ARG A 154 -13.10 -2.16 7.13
CA ARG A 154 -12.99 -1.26 8.29
C ARG A 154 -13.17 -2.03 9.60
N GLY A 155 -12.29 -1.79 10.55
CA GLY A 155 -12.33 -2.45 11.85
C GLY A 155 -11.61 -3.80 11.89
N THR A 156 -11.05 -4.29 10.78
CA THR A 156 -10.20 -5.48 10.80
C THR A 156 -9.01 -5.26 11.73
N ILE A 157 -8.87 -6.10 12.74
CA ILE A 157 -7.73 -6.10 13.66
C ILE A 157 -6.61 -6.94 13.04
N VAL A 158 -5.44 -6.35 12.92
CA VAL A 158 -4.23 -6.99 12.40
C VAL A 158 -3.27 -7.21 13.56
N LYS A 159 -2.97 -8.45 13.88
CA LYS A 159 -1.94 -8.83 14.84
C LYS A 159 -0.64 -9.12 14.10
N TYR A 160 0.46 -8.64 14.63
CA TYR A 160 1.79 -9.01 14.13
C TYR A 160 2.22 -10.36 14.71
N SER A 161 2.83 -11.20 13.87
CA SER A 161 3.46 -12.44 14.29
C SER A 161 4.74 -12.67 13.49
N GLU A 162 5.80 -13.05 14.19
CA GLU A 162 7.08 -13.44 13.56
C GLU A 162 7.03 -14.86 12.98
N GLU A 163 5.98 -15.63 13.30
CA GLU A 163 5.82 -16.99 12.79
C GLU A 163 5.77 -17.03 11.25
N PRO A 164 6.41 -18.02 10.62
CA PRO A 164 6.41 -18.14 9.18
C PRO A 164 4.97 -18.37 8.69
N ILE A 165 4.41 -17.39 8.01
CA ILE A 165 3.14 -17.58 7.30
C ILE A 165 3.39 -18.56 6.15
N PRO A 166 2.51 -19.55 5.94
CA PRO A 166 2.60 -20.41 4.77
C PRO A 166 2.67 -19.54 3.49
N PRO A 167 3.44 -19.96 2.47
CA PRO A 167 3.62 -19.17 1.27
C PRO A 167 2.26 -18.75 0.70
N ILE A 168 2.09 -17.46 0.48
CA ILE A 168 0.90 -16.94 -0.20
C ILE A 168 0.84 -17.67 -1.55
N PRO A 169 -0.27 -18.34 -1.88
CA PRO A 169 -0.39 -19.03 -3.15
C PRO A 169 -0.01 -18.06 -4.27
N THR A 170 0.92 -18.45 -5.11
CA THR A 170 1.31 -17.66 -6.29
C THR A 170 0.10 -17.61 -7.21
N ILE A 171 -0.80 -16.70 -6.98
CA ILE A 171 -1.94 -16.48 -7.84
C ILE A 171 -1.81 -15.10 -8.43
N ILE A 172 -1.28 -14.98 -9.63
CA ILE A 172 -1.92 -14.12 -10.61
C ILE A 172 -1.58 -14.66 -12.00
N LYS A 173 -2.19 -15.76 -12.39
CA LYS A 173 -2.59 -15.89 -13.77
C LYS A 173 -3.78 -14.94 -13.93
N ARG A 174 -3.53 -13.74 -14.48
CA ARG A 174 -4.59 -12.82 -14.88
C ARG A 174 -5.62 -13.60 -15.70
N LYS A 175 -6.79 -13.87 -15.13
CA LYS A 175 -7.95 -14.25 -15.95
C LYS A 175 -8.19 -13.04 -16.87
N LYS A 176 -7.96 -13.23 -18.17
CA LYS A 176 -8.31 -12.19 -19.16
C LYS A 176 -9.79 -11.88 -18.97
N PHE A 177 -10.10 -10.64 -18.68
CA PHE A 177 -11.50 -10.21 -18.60
C PHE A 177 -12.22 -10.54 -19.92
N PRO A 178 -13.50 -10.97 -19.89
CA PRO A 178 -14.24 -11.40 -21.09
C PRO A 178 -14.25 -10.38 -22.23
N TRP A 179 -14.18 -9.08 -21.95
CA TRP A 179 -14.16 -8.03 -22.97
C TRP A 179 -12.83 -7.97 -23.76
N GLN A 180 -11.71 -8.48 -23.24
CA GLN A 180 -10.45 -8.57 -24.00
C GLN A 180 -10.49 -9.68 -25.07
N ILE A 181 -11.41 -10.63 -24.96
CA ILE A 181 -11.64 -11.67 -25.96
C ILE A 181 -12.47 -11.11 -27.12
N PHE A 182 -13.36 -10.14 -26.85
CA PHE A 182 -14.23 -9.54 -27.86
C PHE A 182 -13.47 -8.66 -28.88
N THR A 183 -12.45 -7.92 -28.46
CA THR A 183 -11.68 -7.04 -29.36
C THR A 183 -10.82 -7.82 -30.36
N ARG A 184 -10.42 -9.05 -30.05
CA ARG A 184 -9.64 -9.88 -30.97
C ARG A 184 -10.49 -10.52 -32.07
N LYS A 185 -11.79 -10.77 -31.83
CA LYS A 185 -12.72 -11.30 -32.83
C LYS A 185 -13.15 -10.24 -33.86
N ILE A 186 -13.18 -8.96 -33.49
CA ILE A 186 -13.55 -7.89 -34.40
C ILE A 186 -12.40 -7.54 -35.36
N ARG A 187 -11.14 -7.69 -34.96
CA ARG A 187 -9.97 -7.42 -35.83
C ARG A 187 -9.79 -8.47 -36.94
N ASN A 188 -10.19 -9.71 -36.71
CA ASN A 188 -10.05 -10.78 -37.70
C ASN A 188 -11.18 -10.80 -38.75
N ARG A 189 -12.23 -9.99 -38.59
CA ARG A 189 -13.33 -9.87 -39.60
C ARG A 189 -13.13 -8.75 -40.62
N ARG A 190 -12.11 -7.90 -40.45
CA ARG A 190 -11.84 -6.77 -41.38
C ARG A 190 -10.75 -7.06 -42.43
N ASN A 191 -10.13 -8.23 -42.44
CA ASN A 191 -9.08 -8.57 -43.37
C ASN A 191 -9.49 -9.63 -44.42
N ASN A 192 -10.79 -9.81 -44.66
CA ASN A 192 -11.32 -10.68 -45.75
C ASN A 192 -12.37 -9.92 -46.54
N PHE A 193 -11.94 -8.86 -47.24
CA PHE A 193 -12.56 -8.31 -48.44
C PHE A 193 -11.46 -7.75 -49.35
#